data_a420d0de3dcab8d55106d0e031fbb409
#
_entry.id   a420d0de3dcab8d55106d0e031fbb409
#
_cell.length_a   1.000
_cell.length_b   1.000
_cell.length_c   1.000
_cell.angle_alpha   90.00
_cell.angle_beta   90.00
_cell.angle_gamma   90.00
#
_symmetry.space_group_name_H-M   'P 1'
#
loop_
_entity.id
_entity.type
_entity.pdbx_description
1 polymer ?
#
loop_
_entity_poly.entity_id
_entity_poly.type
_entity_poly.pdbx_seq_one_letter_code
_entity_poly.pdbx_strand_id
1 'polypeptide(L)'
;AFEPSTNNLRTLSRNIYLNDLTEKVIISQIALSDKKNKYLTMRESNFIEGSAESAFGVDTDYEGNKFITKNKYKILGNTINDLLGNEILEIPNYIKIDVDGVEHLVLRGANKFLKDKRIKSISVELNEVLKEQYNEVLKVMKDSNFRFIDKKSCKSVGSEKYLNLYNYIFEKN
;
A
#
# COMPACT_ATOMS: atom_id res chain seq x y z
N ALA A 1 -10.81 0.60 3.22
CA ALA A 1 -9.73 1.32 2.53
C ALA A 1 -8.80 1.99 3.55
N PHE A 2 -7.49 1.93 3.32
CA PHE A 2 -6.48 2.66 4.10
C PHE A 2 -5.98 3.84 3.25
N GLU A 3 -6.17 5.06 3.75
CA GLU A 3 -5.69 6.28 3.12
C GLU A 3 -5.10 7.20 4.20
N PRO A 4 -3.78 7.26 4.33
CA PRO A 4 -3.13 8.07 5.36
C PRO A 4 -3.08 9.56 5.05
N SER A 5 -3.13 9.97 3.76
CA SER A 5 -3.07 11.37 3.38
C SER A 5 -4.32 12.14 3.82
N THR A 6 -4.12 13.21 4.58
CA THR A 6 -5.21 14.07 5.02
C THR A 6 -5.91 14.79 3.85
N ASN A 7 -5.17 15.05 2.77
CA ASN A 7 -5.72 15.65 1.55
C ASN A 7 -6.60 14.66 0.78
N ASN A 8 -6.14 13.42 0.65
CA ASN A 8 -6.83 12.39 -0.11
C ASN A 8 -8.07 11.84 0.61
N LEU A 9 -8.10 11.85 1.95
CA LEU A 9 -9.25 11.41 2.73
C LEU A 9 -10.54 12.14 2.36
N ARG A 10 -10.44 13.44 2.09
CA ARG A 10 -11.60 14.24 1.69
C ARG A 10 -12.16 13.78 0.34
N THR A 11 -11.29 13.56 -0.62
CA THR A 11 -11.66 13.05 -1.95
C THR A 11 -12.22 11.63 -1.86
N LEU A 12 -11.59 10.75 -1.07
CA LEU A 12 -12.06 9.39 -0.83
C LEU A 12 -13.47 9.38 -0.23
N SER A 13 -13.69 10.14 0.84
CA SER A 13 -15.01 10.24 1.50
C SER A 13 -16.09 10.75 0.54
N ARG A 14 -15.76 11.77 -0.27
CA ARG A 14 -16.68 12.30 -1.29
C ARG A 14 -17.01 11.27 -2.37
N ASN A 15 -16.01 10.51 -2.84
CA ASN A 15 -16.22 9.46 -3.83
C ASN A 15 -17.10 8.34 -3.28
N ILE A 16 -16.92 7.93 -2.02
CA ILE A 16 -17.76 6.94 -1.36
C ILE A 16 -19.22 7.42 -1.31
N TYR A 17 -19.44 8.67 -0.89
CA TYR A 17 -20.78 9.27 -0.83
C TYR A 17 -21.45 9.34 -2.22
N LEU A 18 -20.75 9.87 -3.22
CA LEU A 18 -21.29 10.06 -4.58
C LEU A 18 -21.62 8.74 -5.32
N ASN A 19 -21.06 7.62 -4.88
CA ASN A 19 -21.27 6.30 -5.47
C ASN A 19 -22.12 5.37 -4.59
N ASP A 20 -22.77 5.88 -3.56
CA ASP A 20 -23.63 5.11 -2.62
C ASP A 20 -22.88 3.92 -1.99
N LEU A 21 -21.60 4.14 -1.61
CA LEU A 21 -20.74 3.10 -1.04
C LEU A 21 -20.57 3.21 0.47
N THR A 22 -21.33 4.06 1.16
CA THR A 22 -21.18 4.36 2.60
C THR A 22 -21.27 3.10 3.46
N GLU A 23 -22.20 2.19 3.15
CA GLU A 23 -22.38 0.92 3.86
C GLU A 23 -21.40 -0.19 3.42
N LYS A 24 -20.56 0.07 2.40
CA LYS A 24 -19.66 -0.93 1.80
C LYS A 24 -18.19 -0.65 2.05
N VAL A 25 -17.81 0.60 2.32
CA VAL A 25 -16.42 1.03 2.44
C VAL A 25 -16.15 1.63 3.81
N ILE A 26 -15.30 0.98 4.57
CA ILE A 26 -14.76 1.52 5.83
C ILE A 26 -13.46 2.26 5.50
N ILE A 27 -13.35 3.52 5.94
CA ILE A 27 -12.14 4.32 5.81
C ILE A 27 -11.30 4.19 7.07
N SER A 28 -10.00 3.91 6.91
CA SER A 28 -9.01 3.97 7.98
C SER A 28 -7.90 4.95 7.63
N GLN A 29 -7.66 5.92 8.49
CA GLN A 29 -6.57 6.91 8.34
C GLN A 29 -5.23 6.40 8.92
N ILE A 30 -5.10 5.13 9.20
CA ILE A 30 -3.86 4.53 9.70
C ILE A 30 -2.94 4.27 8.51
N ALA A 31 -1.71 4.76 8.57
CA ALA A 31 -0.68 4.40 7.62
C ALA A 31 -0.15 2.98 7.92
N LEU A 32 -0.16 2.09 6.93
CA LEU A 32 0.33 0.73 7.08
C LEU A 32 1.86 0.68 6.91
N SER A 33 2.53 -0.07 7.80
CA SER A 33 3.99 -0.17 7.84
C SER A 33 4.41 -1.48 8.54
N ASP A 34 5.72 -1.68 8.69
CA ASP A 34 6.31 -2.70 9.55
C ASP A 34 6.48 -2.23 11.02
N LYS A 35 6.10 -0.99 11.35
CA LYS A 35 6.23 -0.38 12.68
C LYS A 35 4.87 -0.30 13.35
N LYS A 36 4.73 -1.06 14.46
CA LYS A 36 3.53 -1.06 15.28
C LYS A 36 3.40 0.22 16.12
N ASN A 37 2.24 0.90 16.06
CA ASN A 37 1.87 2.02 16.91
C ASN A 37 2.96 3.11 17.00
N LYS A 38 3.48 3.56 15.84
CA LYS A 38 4.51 4.60 15.77
C LYS A 38 4.03 5.82 14.98
N TYR A 39 4.28 7.00 15.51
CA TYR A 39 4.16 8.25 14.75
C TYR A 39 5.38 8.40 13.85
N LEU A 40 5.19 8.28 12.56
CA LEU A 40 6.21 8.47 11.53
C LEU A 40 5.85 9.65 10.63
N THR A 41 6.83 10.14 9.89
CA THR A 41 6.62 11.26 8.98
C THR A 41 5.95 10.80 7.69
N MET A 42 4.80 11.40 7.40
CA MET A 42 4.20 11.42 6.06
C MET A 42 4.81 12.55 5.25
N ARG A 43 5.20 12.30 4.03
CA ARG A 43 5.71 13.26 3.05
C ARG A 43 4.83 13.24 1.83
N GLU A 44 4.55 14.40 1.28
CA GLU A 44 3.75 14.56 0.07
C GLU A 44 4.46 15.51 -0.90
N SER A 45 4.42 15.20 -2.18
CA SER A 45 5.07 15.97 -3.26
C SER A 45 4.34 17.30 -3.54
N ASN A 46 3.08 17.41 -3.11
CA ASN A 46 2.27 18.62 -3.27
C ASN A 46 1.15 18.66 -2.21
N PHE A 47 0.34 19.73 -2.21
CA PHE A 47 -0.82 19.91 -1.35
C PHE A 47 -2.09 19.94 -2.21
N ILE A 48 -2.36 18.84 -2.94
CA ILE A 48 -3.50 18.71 -3.86
C ILE A 48 -4.31 17.47 -3.49
N GLU A 49 -5.62 17.63 -3.38
CA GLU A 49 -6.56 16.53 -3.12
C GLU A 49 -6.53 15.50 -4.27
N GLY A 50 -6.49 14.21 -3.93
CA GLY A 50 -6.43 13.12 -4.91
C GLY A 50 -5.06 12.94 -5.58
N SER A 51 -4.02 13.58 -5.05
CA SER A 51 -2.66 13.44 -5.57
C SER A 51 -2.05 12.10 -5.19
N ALA A 52 -1.22 11.56 -6.08
CA ALA A 52 -0.29 10.46 -5.83
C ALA A 52 1.07 11.00 -5.33
N GLU A 53 2.05 10.11 -5.21
CA GLU A 53 3.43 10.39 -4.81
C GLU A 53 3.52 10.88 -3.36
N SER A 54 3.37 9.93 -2.46
CA SER A 54 3.56 10.12 -1.03
C SER A 54 4.54 9.09 -0.45
N ALA A 55 5.13 9.40 0.70
CA ALA A 55 6.05 8.50 1.40
C ALA A 55 5.80 8.51 2.90
N PHE A 56 5.62 7.33 3.49
CA PHE A 56 5.40 7.17 4.91
C PHE A 56 6.58 6.47 5.59
N GLY A 57 7.20 7.17 6.53
CA GLY A 57 8.29 6.60 7.34
C GLY A 57 9.63 6.46 6.61
N VAL A 58 9.69 6.78 5.32
CA VAL A 58 10.90 6.77 4.48
C VAL A 58 11.13 8.16 3.89
N ASP A 59 12.29 8.40 3.30
CA ASP A 59 12.67 9.65 2.64
C ASP A 59 13.00 9.46 1.15
N THR A 60 12.56 8.34 0.59
CA THR A 60 12.69 8.00 -0.83
C THR A 60 11.31 7.97 -1.50
N ASP A 61 11.29 8.25 -2.79
CA ASP A 61 10.13 8.11 -3.66
C ASP A 61 9.98 6.67 -4.23
N TYR A 62 8.98 6.45 -5.06
CA TYR A 62 8.71 5.16 -5.72
C TYR A 62 9.80 4.73 -6.73
N GLU A 63 10.74 5.61 -7.08
CA GLU A 63 11.91 5.31 -7.91
C GLU A 63 13.18 5.08 -7.07
N GLY A 64 13.12 5.27 -5.74
CA GLY A 64 14.25 5.16 -4.82
C GLY A 64 15.09 6.41 -4.71
N ASN A 65 14.70 7.52 -5.34
CA ASN A 65 15.37 8.80 -5.22
C ASN A 65 14.97 9.50 -3.91
N LYS A 66 15.74 10.51 -3.51
CA LYS A 66 15.36 11.33 -2.36
C LYS A 66 14.04 12.04 -2.63
N PHE A 67 13.08 11.86 -1.72
CA PHE A 67 11.74 12.42 -1.84
C PHE A 67 11.74 13.96 -1.82
N ILE A 68 11.17 14.59 -2.86
CA ILE A 68 11.00 16.04 -2.92
C ILE A 68 9.75 16.41 -2.13
N THR A 69 9.96 16.78 -0.86
CA THR A 69 8.89 17.06 0.09
C THR A 69 8.42 18.51 0.00
N LYS A 70 7.13 18.73 -0.27
CA LYS A 70 6.48 20.04 -0.14
C LYS A 70 5.59 20.14 1.09
N ASN A 71 4.97 19.04 1.47
CA ASN A 71 4.17 18.94 2.69
C ASN A 71 4.65 17.78 3.55
N LYS A 72 4.73 17.96 4.87
CA LYS A 72 5.09 16.90 5.82
C LYS A 72 4.38 17.07 7.16
N TYR A 73 3.97 15.97 7.72
CA TYR A 73 3.37 15.90 9.06
C TYR A 73 3.61 14.51 9.67
N LYS A 74 3.29 14.35 10.95
CA LYS A 74 3.37 13.05 11.62
C LYS A 74 1.97 12.44 11.70
N ILE A 75 1.88 11.15 11.34
CA ILE A 75 0.65 10.37 11.46
C ILE A 75 0.96 9.04 12.12
N LEU A 76 -0.04 8.47 12.78
CA LEU A 76 0.08 7.14 13.39
C LEU A 76 0.17 6.07 12.31
N GLY A 77 1.21 5.26 12.39
CA GLY A 77 1.36 4.03 11.62
C GLY A 77 1.12 2.79 12.45
N ASN A 78 0.66 1.73 11.81
CA ASN A 78 0.49 0.43 12.45
C ASN A 78 0.78 -0.71 11.47
N THR A 79 0.84 -1.92 11.99
CA THR A 79 1.04 -3.14 11.21
C THR A 79 -0.31 -3.83 10.98
N ILE A 80 -0.47 -4.51 9.85
CA ILE A 80 -1.62 -5.36 9.59
C ILE A 80 -1.73 -6.47 10.67
N ASN A 81 -0.59 -7.01 11.10
CA ASN A 81 -0.56 -8.00 12.18
C ASN A 81 -1.19 -7.49 13.48
N ASP A 82 -0.98 -6.21 13.84
CA ASP A 82 -1.56 -5.64 15.05
C ASP A 82 -3.06 -5.37 14.88
N LEU A 83 -3.47 -4.82 13.75
CA LEU A 83 -4.87 -4.51 13.46
C LEU A 83 -5.75 -5.78 13.43
N LEU A 84 -5.27 -6.85 12.82
CA LEU A 84 -5.97 -8.14 12.78
C LEU A 84 -5.89 -8.89 14.13
N GLY A 85 -4.74 -8.81 14.80
CA GLY A 85 -4.56 -9.46 16.11
C GLY A 85 -5.37 -8.84 17.25
N ASN A 86 -5.73 -7.56 17.11
CA ASN A 86 -6.63 -6.86 18.04
C ASN A 86 -8.08 -6.79 17.56
N GLU A 87 -8.45 -7.58 16.54
CA GLU A 87 -9.80 -7.66 16.00
C GLU A 87 -10.38 -6.30 15.50
N ILE A 88 -9.49 -5.34 15.18
CA ILE A 88 -9.88 -4.05 14.58
C ILE A 88 -10.32 -4.24 13.13
N LEU A 89 -9.78 -5.27 12.48
CA LEU A 89 -10.09 -5.68 11.11
C LEU A 89 -10.48 -7.14 11.07
N GLU A 90 -11.34 -7.50 10.13
CA GLU A 90 -11.54 -8.87 9.71
C GLU A 90 -10.48 -9.30 8.70
N ILE A 91 -10.18 -10.61 8.63
CA ILE A 91 -9.23 -11.12 7.64
C ILE A 91 -9.84 -11.02 6.25
N PRO A 92 -9.24 -10.24 5.34
CA PRO A 92 -9.79 -10.03 4.00
C PRO A 92 -9.57 -11.27 3.12
N ASN A 93 -10.42 -11.44 2.11
CA ASN A 93 -10.19 -12.44 1.07
C ASN A 93 -9.27 -11.92 -0.04
N TYR A 94 -9.32 -10.63 -0.34
CA TYR A 94 -8.58 -9.97 -1.42
C TYR A 94 -7.91 -8.71 -0.89
N ILE A 95 -6.66 -8.49 -1.28
CA ILE A 95 -5.86 -7.34 -0.87
C ILE A 95 -5.30 -6.64 -2.10
N LYS A 96 -5.42 -5.32 -2.20
CA LYS A 96 -4.62 -4.50 -3.11
C LYS A 96 -3.69 -3.62 -2.28
N ILE A 97 -2.41 -3.58 -2.66
CA ILE A 97 -1.37 -2.73 -2.06
C ILE A 97 -0.76 -1.88 -3.18
N ASP A 98 -0.87 -0.57 -3.01
CA ASP A 98 -0.47 0.45 -3.99
C ASP A 98 -0.15 1.72 -3.18
N VAL A 99 1.12 1.82 -2.71
CA VAL A 99 1.53 2.75 -1.66
C VAL A 99 2.86 3.47 -1.95
N ASP A 100 3.15 3.68 -3.22
CA ASP A 100 4.28 4.49 -3.72
C ASP A 100 5.67 4.05 -3.21
N GLY A 101 5.98 2.72 -3.21
CA GLY A 101 7.34 2.21 -2.98
C GLY A 101 7.63 1.71 -1.56
N VAL A 102 6.61 1.57 -0.69
CA VAL A 102 6.74 0.98 0.66
C VAL A 102 5.96 -0.34 0.84
N GLU A 103 5.56 -0.99 -0.25
CA GLU A 103 4.78 -2.23 -0.28
C GLU A 103 5.45 -3.35 0.52
N HIS A 104 6.77 -3.47 0.43
CA HIS A 104 7.58 -4.44 1.20
C HIS A 104 7.45 -4.24 2.72
N LEU A 105 7.34 -2.98 3.19
CA LEU A 105 7.13 -2.67 4.61
C LEU A 105 5.72 -3.05 5.06
N VAL A 106 4.71 -2.77 4.24
CA VAL A 106 3.32 -3.17 4.51
C VAL A 106 3.21 -4.69 4.63
N LEU A 107 3.79 -5.42 3.67
CA LEU A 107 3.79 -6.89 3.65
C LEU A 107 4.59 -7.49 4.82
N ARG A 108 5.72 -6.87 5.20
CA ARG A 108 6.47 -7.26 6.39
C ARG A 108 5.61 -7.12 7.65
N GLY A 109 4.82 -6.05 7.75
CA GLY A 109 3.86 -5.82 8.81
C GLY A 109 2.65 -6.76 8.82
N ALA A 110 2.45 -7.56 7.75
CA ALA A 110 1.36 -8.52 7.58
C ALA A 110 1.82 -10.00 7.70
N ASN A 111 3.10 -10.28 7.86
CA ASN A 111 3.73 -11.58 7.64
C ASN A 111 3.09 -12.76 8.38
N LYS A 112 2.46 -12.55 9.54
CA LYS A 112 1.75 -13.58 10.30
C LYS A 112 0.45 -13.97 9.62
N PHE A 113 -0.36 -12.97 9.24
CA PHE A 113 -1.70 -13.18 8.69
C PHE A 113 -1.69 -13.52 7.19
N LEU A 114 -0.63 -13.19 6.47
CA LEU A 114 -0.48 -13.62 5.07
C LEU A 114 -0.53 -15.15 4.90
N LYS A 115 -0.27 -15.91 5.95
CA LYS A 115 -0.38 -17.38 5.93
C LYS A 115 -1.82 -17.89 6.09
N ASP A 116 -2.77 -17.04 6.44
CA ASP A 116 -4.18 -17.42 6.60
C ASP A 116 -4.81 -17.81 5.26
N LYS A 117 -5.47 -18.98 5.23
CA LYS A 117 -6.08 -19.52 4.00
C LYS A 117 -7.31 -18.75 3.52
N ARG A 118 -7.87 -17.86 4.34
CA ARG A 118 -8.97 -16.97 3.94
C ARG A 118 -8.52 -15.90 2.95
N ILE A 119 -7.23 -15.52 2.97
CA ILE A 119 -6.66 -14.60 1.98
C ILE A 119 -6.43 -15.37 0.69
N LYS A 120 -7.20 -15.05 -0.35
CA LYS A 120 -7.20 -15.77 -1.63
C LYS A 120 -6.23 -15.18 -2.64
N SER A 121 -6.22 -13.86 -2.75
CA SER A 121 -5.38 -13.17 -3.75
C SER A 121 -4.91 -11.82 -3.24
N ILE A 122 -3.71 -11.43 -3.70
CA ILE A 122 -3.07 -10.15 -3.39
C ILE A 122 -2.60 -9.53 -4.70
N SER A 123 -2.98 -8.27 -4.93
CA SER A 123 -2.40 -7.42 -5.98
C SER A 123 -1.45 -6.43 -5.33
N VAL A 124 -0.20 -6.38 -5.80
CA VAL A 124 0.84 -5.47 -5.28
C VAL A 124 1.44 -4.68 -6.44
N GLU A 125 1.51 -3.36 -6.30
CA GLU A 125 2.27 -2.53 -7.23
C GLU A 125 3.76 -2.63 -6.92
N LEU A 126 4.59 -2.98 -7.91
CA LEU A 126 6.03 -3.18 -7.73
C LEU A 126 6.83 -2.46 -8.80
N ASN A 127 7.87 -1.76 -8.37
CA ASN A 127 8.88 -1.21 -9.25
C ASN A 127 10.04 -2.21 -9.40
N GLU A 128 10.21 -2.77 -10.62
CA GLU A 128 11.24 -3.78 -10.91
C GLU A 128 12.68 -3.24 -10.86
N VAL A 129 12.86 -1.92 -10.86
CA VAL A 129 14.19 -1.29 -10.71
C VAL A 129 14.67 -1.37 -9.27
N LEU A 130 13.77 -1.30 -8.30
CA LEU A 130 14.07 -1.37 -6.86
C LEU A 130 14.30 -2.82 -6.43
N LYS A 131 15.40 -3.43 -6.87
CA LYS A 131 15.66 -4.88 -6.76
C LYS A 131 15.55 -5.44 -5.34
N GLU A 132 15.98 -4.71 -4.33
CA GLU A 132 15.92 -5.18 -2.93
C GLU A 132 14.48 -5.31 -2.46
N GLN A 133 13.66 -4.27 -2.66
CA GLN A 133 12.24 -4.25 -2.30
C GLN A 133 11.46 -5.29 -3.11
N TYR A 134 11.70 -5.36 -4.42
CA TYR A 134 11.11 -6.33 -5.32
C TYR A 134 11.37 -7.77 -4.86
N ASN A 135 12.62 -8.12 -4.60
CA ASN A 135 13.00 -9.46 -4.15
C ASN A 135 12.43 -9.79 -2.77
N GLU A 136 12.35 -8.80 -1.88
CA GLU A 136 11.72 -8.98 -0.57
C GLU A 136 10.23 -9.33 -0.70
N VAL A 137 9.49 -8.61 -1.54
CA VAL A 137 8.07 -8.92 -1.79
C VAL A 137 7.91 -10.33 -2.34
N LEU A 138 8.67 -10.72 -3.36
CA LEU A 138 8.60 -12.07 -3.92
C LEU A 138 8.89 -13.15 -2.87
N LYS A 139 9.87 -12.91 -1.99
CA LYS A 139 10.18 -13.80 -0.88
C LYS A 139 9.01 -13.93 0.09
N VAL A 140 8.44 -12.80 0.53
CA VAL A 140 7.29 -12.79 1.46
C VAL A 140 6.10 -13.54 0.84
N MET A 141 5.81 -13.34 -0.44
CA MET A 141 4.73 -14.06 -1.12
C MET A 141 4.99 -15.57 -1.14
N LYS A 142 6.18 -15.99 -1.50
CA LYS A 142 6.58 -17.41 -1.50
C LYS A 142 6.49 -18.03 -0.10
N ASP A 143 7.03 -17.37 0.92
CA ASP A 143 7.06 -17.84 2.31
C ASP A 143 5.64 -17.89 2.93
N SER A 144 4.70 -17.15 2.34
CA SER A 144 3.29 -17.12 2.71
C SER A 144 2.41 -18.01 1.83
N ASN A 145 3.00 -18.88 1.00
CA ASN A 145 2.32 -19.84 0.13
C ASN A 145 1.44 -19.20 -0.95
N PHE A 146 1.89 -18.08 -1.52
CA PHE A 146 1.30 -17.47 -2.71
C PHE A 146 2.15 -17.81 -3.95
N ARG A 147 1.47 -18.05 -5.06
CA ARG A 147 2.07 -18.20 -6.39
C ARG A 147 1.83 -16.94 -7.22
N PHE A 148 2.78 -16.59 -8.04
CA PHE A 148 2.61 -15.57 -9.07
C PHE A 148 1.64 -16.06 -10.16
N ILE A 149 0.70 -15.20 -10.57
CA ILE A 149 -0.30 -15.50 -11.60
C ILE A 149 -0.06 -14.64 -12.83
N ASP A 150 -0.01 -13.31 -12.66
CA ASP A 150 0.05 -12.36 -13.77
C ASP A 150 0.66 -11.04 -13.30
N LYS A 151 1.12 -10.22 -14.26
CA LYS A 151 1.46 -8.82 -13.99
C LYS A 151 0.92 -7.91 -15.09
N LYS A 152 0.43 -6.73 -14.69
CA LYS A 152 -0.09 -5.72 -15.59
C LYS A 152 0.70 -4.43 -15.45
N SER A 153 1.15 -3.87 -16.59
CA SER A 153 1.88 -2.59 -16.59
C SER A 153 0.99 -1.45 -16.09
N CYS A 154 1.57 -0.58 -15.27
CA CYS A 154 0.95 0.67 -14.81
C CYS A 154 1.16 1.83 -15.79
N LYS A 155 1.90 1.60 -16.89
CA LYS A 155 2.19 2.61 -17.91
C LYS A 155 0.91 3.17 -18.51
N SER A 156 0.76 4.50 -18.48
CA SER A 156 -0.28 5.20 -19.21
C SER A 156 0.07 5.30 -20.70
N VAL A 157 -0.94 5.19 -21.57
CA VAL A 157 -0.75 5.35 -23.03
C VAL A 157 -0.21 6.75 -23.32
N GLY A 158 0.92 6.82 -24.03
CA GLY A 158 1.58 8.09 -24.41
C GLY A 158 2.46 8.73 -23.33
N SER A 159 2.73 8.04 -22.21
CA SER A 159 3.62 8.51 -21.15
C SER A 159 4.81 7.58 -20.95
N GLU A 160 5.99 8.15 -20.70
CA GLU A 160 7.17 7.40 -20.24
C GLU A 160 7.20 7.19 -18.72
N LYS A 161 6.25 7.78 -17.98
CA LYS A 161 6.09 7.53 -16.56
C LYS A 161 5.70 6.06 -16.30
N TYR A 162 6.18 5.52 -15.20
CA TYR A 162 5.82 4.19 -14.70
C TYR A 162 6.22 3.01 -15.61
N LEU A 163 7.28 3.17 -16.43
CA LEU A 163 7.76 2.13 -17.35
C LEU A 163 8.09 0.80 -16.69
N ASN A 164 8.61 0.84 -15.45
CA ASN A 164 9.04 -0.34 -14.69
C ASN A 164 8.10 -0.67 -13.52
N LEU A 165 6.91 -0.06 -13.52
CA LEU A 165 5.91 -0.24 -12.48
C LEU A 165 4.82 -1.18 -12.97
N TYR A 166 4.52 -2.21 -12.18
CA TYR A 166 3.56 -3.26 -12.54
C TYR A 166 2.70 -3.64 -11.34
N ASN A 167 1.41 -3.86 -11.57
CA ASN A 167 0.55 -4.56 -10.63
C ASN A 167 0.77 -6.06 -10.76
N TYR A 168 1.42 -6.67 -9.78
CA TYR A 168 1.63 -8.12 -9.66
C TYR A 168 0.43 -8.75 -8.98
N ILE A 169 -0.03 -9.88 -9.51
CA ILE A 169 -1.15 -10.64 -8.96
C ILE A 169 -0.63 -11.99 -8.45
N PHE A 170 -0.90 -12.24 -7.18
CA PHE A 170 -0.56 -13.48 -6.50
C PHE A 170 -1.83 -14.16 -5.99
N GLU A 171 -1.89 -15.49 -6.07
CA GLU A 171 -2.96 -16.30 -5.53
C GLU A 171 -2.43 -17.30 -4.50
N LYS A 172 -3.27 -17.63 -3.53
CA LYS A 172 -2.98 -18.64 -2.52
C LYS A 172 -2.97 -20.03 -3.15
N ASN A 173 -1.94 -20.83 -2.85
CA ASN A 173 -1.88 -22.25 -3.25
C ASN A 173 -2.86 -23.10 -2.43
#